data_be7959c8217279c2d0cd71ce4564b719
#
_entry.id   be7959c8217279c2d0cd71ce4564b719
#
_cell.length_a   1.000
_cell.length_b   1.000
_cell.length_c   1.000
_cell.angle_alpha   90.00
_cell.angle_beta   90.00
_cell.angle_gamma   90.00
#
_symmetry.space_group_name_H-M   'P 1'
#
loop_
_entity.id
_entity.type
_entity.pdbx_description
1 polymer ?
#
loop_
_entity_poly.entity_id
_entity_poly.type
_entity_poly.pdbx_seq_one_letter_code
_entity_poly.pdbx_strand_id
1 'polypeptide(L)'
;MTNNIKQAIIIGGGPAGVSAALYLARAGQKVCIIENGPGALAKAHKIDNYYGIAASGAKLYAAGLEQARSLGVEILQDEVLGVEYTDCFTLSLKNMAEQLQTEALILATGSKNITLNLPGLIELEGKGISYCAVCDGFFFRKKNIAVLGNGAYALHEAAYLKQLADSVTILTNGQSGDAAKAAGFEVNTSVLQAVEGNGKLSSIRFTDGSTLAVDGLFIALGTADSTDMARKLGAELNGRFIRIDSDGATNIPGLFAAGDCTGGLMQVAKAVHEGARAGLTALKFLRQRQAGENSNK
;
A
#
# COMPACT_ATOMS: atom_id res chain seq x y z
N MET A 1 -4.45 -9.22 -28.20
CA MET A 1 -4.33 -8.90 -26.76
C MET A 1 -3.17 -7.94 -26.64
N THR A 2 -3.43 -6.64 -26.49
CA THR A 2 -2.38 -5.62 -26.31
C THR A 2 -1.74 -5.86 -24.96
N ASN A 3 -0.46 -6.24 -24.99
CA ASN A 3 0.35 -6.52 -23.79
C ASN A 3 0.42 -5.26 -22.93
N ASN A 4 -0.40 -5.15 -21.88
CA ASN A 4 -0.49 -4.00 -20.98
C ASN A 4 0.63 -4.03 -19.92
N ILE A 5 1.77 -4.68 -20.26
CA ILE A 5 2.92 -4.80 -19.38
C ILE A 5 3.72 -3.50 -19.41
N LYS A 6 3.76 -2.81 -18.28
CA LYS A 6 4.68 -1.69 -18.04
C LYS A 6 6.03 -2.24 -17.60
N GLN A 7 7.12 -1.63 -18.03
CA GLN A 7 8.44 -2.07 -17.56
C GLN A 7 8.63 -1.80 -16.06
N ALA A 8 8.16 -0.62 -15.61
CA ALA A 8 8.15 -0.27 -14.19
C ALA A 8 6.85 0.42 -13.80
N ILE A 9 6.28 0.01 -12.68
CA ILE A 9 5.18 0.72 -12.00
C ILE A 9 5.68 1.23 -10.66
N ILE A 10 5.28 2.46 -10.33
CA ILE A 10 5.60 3.13 -9.07
C ILE A 10 4.29 3.46 -8.39
N ILE A 11 4.11 3.03 -7.15
CA ILE A 11 2.93 3.36 -6.36
C ILE A 11 3.29 4.52 -5.43
N GLY A 12 2.72 5.69 -5.71
CA GLY A 12 2.93 6.92 -4.98
C GLY A 12 3.61 8.01 -5.80
N GLY A 13 2.92 9.14 -5.98
CA GLY A 13 3.37 10.33 -6.74
C GLY A 13 4.14 11.36 -5.89
N GLY A 14 4.60 10.97 -4.69
CA GLY A 14 5.42 11.83 -3.83
C GLY A 14 6.87 11.98 -4.29
N PRO A 15 7.72 12.69 -3.52
CA PRO A 15 9.11 12.96 -3.90
C PRO A 15 9.93 11.70 -4.22
N ALA A 16 9.71 10.61 -3.49
CA ALA A 16 10.40 9.35 -3.74
C ALA A 16 9.96 8.71 -5.07
N GLY A 17 8.64 8.59 -5.30
CA GLY A 17 8.12 7.96 -6.52
C GLY A 17 8.46 8.77 -7.76
N VAL A 18 8.28 10.09 -7.72
CA VAL A 18 8.67 10.97 -8.82
C VAL A 18 10.18 10.84 -9.10
N SER A 19 11.01 10.91 -8.07
CA SER A 19 12.47 10.77 -8.26
C SER A 19 12.83 9.45 -8.94
N ALA A 20 12.26 8.33 -8.51
CA ALA A 20 12.48 7.03 -9.16
C ALA A 20 12.04 7.04 -10.64
N ALA A 21 10.86 7.60 -10.92
CA ALA A 21 10.34 7.70 -12.29
C ALA A 21 11.26 8.51 -13.21
N LEU A 22 11.81 9.63 -12.74
CA LEU A 22 12.70 10.48 -13.54
C LEU A 22 13.94 9.70 -14.00
N TYR A 23 14.55 8.89 -13.14
CA TYR A 23 15.73 8.09 -13.50
C TYR A 23 15.39 6.99 -14.49
N LEU A 24 14.29 6.29 -14.30
CA LEU A 24 13.83 5.23 -15.20
C LEU A 24 13.43 5.79 -16.57
N ALA A 25 12.64 6.86 -16.62
CA ALA A 25 12.17 7.48 -17.87
C ALA A 25 13.33 8.06 -18.68
N ARG A 26 14.31 8.72 -18.04
CA ARG A 26 15.53 9.21 -18.71
C ARG A 26 16.38 8.09 -19.29
N ALA A 27 16.25 6.87 -18.78
CA ALA A 27 16.91 5.69 -19.32
C ALA A 27 16.07 4.97 -20.39
N GLY A 28 14.96 5.58 -20.85
CA GLY A 28 14.10 5.06 -21.92
C GLY A 28 13.12 3.98 -21.49
N GLN A 29 12.91 3.78 -20.17
CA GLN A 29 11.94 2.80 -19.69
C GLN A 29 10.50 3.36 -19.77
N LYS A 30 9.53 2.47 -20.07
CA LYS A 30 8.10 2.79 -19.99
C LYS A 30 7.65 2.73 -18.53
N VAL A 31 7.43 3.89 -17.94
CA VAL A 31 7.13 4.05 -16.51
C VAL A 31 5.72 4.56 -16.32
N CYS A 32 5.03 3.98 -15.34
CA CYS A 32 3.73 4.44 -14.86
C CYS A 32 3.83 4.76 -13.36
N ILE A 33 3.38 5.95 -12.96
CA ILE A 33 3.11 6.30 -11.56
C ILE A 33 1.61 6.13 -11.31
N ILE A 34 1.25 5.37 -10.28
CA ILE A 34 -0.11 5.33 -9.75
C ILE A 34 -0.13 6.15 -8.47
N GLU A 35 -0.98 7.18 -8.42
CA GLU A 35 -1.01 8.11 -7.30
C GLU A 35 -2.44 8.42 -6.87
N ASN A 36 -2.60 8.76 -5.59
CA ASN A 36 -3.89 9.11 -4.99
C ASN A 36 -3.74 10.37 -4.11
N GLY A 37 -3.15 11.42 -4.70
CA GLY A 37 -2.98 12.73 -4.09
C GLY A 37 -1.64 12.95 -3.36
N PRO A 38 -1.43 14.18 -2.85
CA PRO A 38 -0.14 14.66 -2.37
C PRO A 38 0.31 14.06 -1.02
N GLY A 39 -0.50 13.24 -0.36
CA GLY A 39 -0.12 12.56 0.88
C GLY A 39 0.37 13.54 1.97
N ALA A 40 1.54 13.26 2.55
CA ALA A 40 2.14 14.10 3.60
C ALA A 40 2.46 15.53 3.13
N LEU A 41 2.73 15.75 1.84
CA LEU A 41 2.99 17.07 1.29
C LEU A 41 1.78 17.99 1.38
N ALA A 42 0.53 17.47 1.42
CA ALA A 42 -0.66 18.28 1.58
C ALA A 42 -0.63 19.15 2.85
N LYS A 43 0.03 18.66 3.91
CA LYS A 43 0.14 19.32 5.23
C LYS A 43 1.32 20.29 5.34
N ALA A 44 2.21 20.31 4.36
CA ALA A 44 3.41 21.13 4.39
C ALA A 44 3.13 22.51 3.77
N HIS A 45 2.80 23.49 4.60
CA HIS A 45 2.54 24.87 4.14
C HIS A 45 3.80 25.53 3.56
N LYS A 46 4.98 25.22 4.09
CA LYS A 46 6.27 25.73 3.65
C LYS A 46 7.36 24.68 3.81
N ILE A 47 8.12 24.45 2.74
CA ILE A 47 9.31 23.63 2.70
C ILE A 47 10.45 24.56 2.29
N ASP A 48 11.36 24.87 3.20
CA ASP A 48 12.50 25.77 3.00
C ASP A 48 13.85 25.12 3.31
N ASN A 49 13.81 23.84 3.66
CA ASN A 49 14.99 23.01 3.94
C ASN A 49 15.30 22.00 2.80
N TYR A 50 14.74 22.22 1.62
CA TYR A 50 15.06 21.42 0.43
C TYR A 50 15.90 22.25 -0.54
N TYR A 51 17.06 21.70 -0.97
CA TYR A 51 18.03 22.40 -1.80
C TYR A 51 17.41 22.96 -3.09
N GLY A 52 17.67 24.23 -3.35
CA GLY A 52 17.34 24.89 -4.61
C GLY A 52 15.89 25.39 -4.74
N ILE A 53 14.99 25.05 -3.80
CA ILE A 53 13.61 25.53 -3.85
C ILE A 53 13.02 25.74 -2.46
N ALA A 54 12.27 26.83 -2.30
CA ALA A 54 11.38 27.06 -1.18
C ALA A 54 9.94 27.13 -1.71
N ALA A 55 9.09 26.18 -1.32
CA ALA A 55 7.73 26.07 -1.85
C ALA A 55 6.77 25.45 -0.81
N SER A 56 5.46 25.57 -1.04
CA SER A 56 4.51 24.72 -0.33
C SER A 56 4.61 23.27 -0.83
N GLY A 57 4.22 22.30 0.01
CA GLY A 57 4.18 20.90 -0.39
C GLY A 57 3.30 20.66 -1.62
N ALA A 58 2.16 21.35 -1.71
CA ALA A 58 1.28 21.24 -2.89
C ALA A 58 1.97 21.71 -4.19
N LYS A 59 2.72 22.81 -4.14
CA LYS A 59 3.50 23.29 -5.30
C LYS A 59 4.61 22.33 -5.67
N LEU A 60 5.33 21.80 -4.68
CA LEU A 60 6.40 20.81 -4.91
C LEU A 60 5.86 19.52 -5.53
N TYR A 61 4.71 19.05 -5.04
CA TYR A 61 4.03 17.87 -5.59
C TYR A 61 3.63 18.07 -7.05
N ALA A 62 2.94 19.18 -7.35
CA ALA A 62 2.51 19.48 -8.70
C ALA A 62 3.70 19.61 -9.68
N ALA A 63 4.77 20.31 -9.27
CA ALA A 63 5.97 20.47 -10.07
C ALA A 63 6.66 19.12 -10.35
N GLY A 64 6.71 18.23 -9.35
CA GLY A 64 7.29 16.90 -9.53
C GLY A 64 6.51 16.05 -10.53
N LEU A 65 5.19 16.02 -10.45
CA LEU A 65 4.34 15.28 -11.41
C LEU A 65 4.47 15.87 -12.83
N GLU A 66 4.52 17.18 -12.95
CA GLU A 66 4.71 17.83 -14.25
C GLU A 66 6.07 17.50 -14.87
N GLN A 67 7.13 17.50 -14.06
CA GLN A 67 8.45 17.06 -14.48
C GLN A 67 8.44 15.61 -14.97
N ALA A 68 7.75 14.71 -14.26
CA ALA A 68 7.61 13.32 -14.69
C ALA A 68 6.86 13.20 -16.03
N ARG A 69 5.73 13.92 -16.19
CA ARG A 69 4.99 13.97 -17.45
C ARG A 69 5.83 14.46 -18.63
N SER A 70 6.65 15.49 -18.42
CA SER A 70 7.52 16.04 -19.49
C SER A 70 8.56 15.04 -19.99
N LEU A 71 8.86 13.98 -19.23
CA LEU A 71 9.71 12.86 -19.63
C LEU A 71 8.93 11.66 -20.15
N GLY A 72 7.62 11.79 -20.38
CA GLY A 72 6.78 10.73 -20.92
C GLY A 72 6.34 9.69 -19.88
N VAL A 73 6.46 9.99 -18.57
CA VAL A 73 5.91 9.13 -17.52
C VAL A 73 4.40 9.19 -17.54
N GLU A 74 3.75 8.03 -17.62
CA GLU A 74 2.29 7.93 -17.47
C GLU A 74 1.93 8.13 -15.99
N ILE A 75 0.91 8.93 -15.72
CA ILE A 75 0.43 9.17 -14.36
C ILE A 75 -1.05 8.79 -14.32
N LEU A 76 -1.35 7.76 -13.54
CA LEU A 76 -2.71 7.29 -13.28
C LEU A 76 -3.14 7.78 -11.89
N GLN A 77 -4.23 8.54 -11.86
CA GLN A 77 -4.85 8.94 -10.61
C GLN A 77 -5.85 7.85 -10.19
N ASP A 78 -5.39 6.91 -9.39
CA ASP A 78 -6.18 5.78 -8.92
C ASP A 78 -5.66 5.24 -7.57
N GLU A 79 -6.41 4.30 -6.99
CA GLU A 79 -6.07 3.61 -5.74
C GLU A 79 -5.74 2.16 -6.04
N VAL A 80 -4.54 1.71 -5.62
CA VAL A 80 -4.17 0.29 -5.68
C VAL A 80 -4.85 -0.44 -4.54
N LEU A 81 -5.66 -1.45 -4.86
CA LEU A 81 -6.38 -2.28 -3.90
C LEU A 81 -5.62 -3.55 -3.53
N GLY A 82 -4.88 -4.11 -4.48
CA GLY A 82 -4.12 -5.33 -4.28
C GLY A 82 -2.92 -5.42 -5.21
N VAL A 83 -1.91 -6.18 -4.76
CA VAL A 83 -0.73 -6.53 -5.54
C VAL A 83 -0.46 -8.02 -5.33
N GLU A 84 -0.23 -8.72 -6.42
CA GLU A 84 0.13 -10.15 -6.45
C GLU A 84 1.45 -10.31 -7.21
N TYR A 85 2.19 -11.37 -6.90
CA TYR A 85 3.44 -11.72 -7.56
C TYR A 85 3.43 -13.19 -7.95
N THR A 86 3.63 -13.42 -9.23
CA THR A 86 3.90 -14.73 -9.81
C THR A 86 5.20 -14.65 -10.61
N ASP A 87 5.13 -14.49 -11.93
CA ASP A 87 6.28 -14.20 -12.79
C ASP A 87 6.55 -12.70 -12.92
N CYS A 88 5.53 -11.90 -12.68
CA CYS A 88 5.54 -10.43 -12.64
C CYS A 88 4.57 -9.94 -11.57
N PHE A 89 4.63 -8.64 -11.26
CA PHE A 89 3.67 -8.00 -10.37
C PHE A 89 2.39 -7.70 -11.14
N THR A 90 1.25 -8.07 -10.53
CA THR A 90 -0.09 -7.81 -11.05
C THR A 90 -0.83 -6.93 -10.04
N LEU A 91 -1.30 -5.76 -10.49
CA LEU A 91 -1.95 -4.75 -9.66
C LEU A 91 -3.43 -4.65 -9.99
N SER A 92 -4.27 -4.70 -8.96
CA SER A 92 -5.70 -4.41 -9.03
C SER A 92 -5.96 -2.98 -8.58
N LEU A 93 -6.70 -2.22 -9.39
CA LEU A 93 -7.01 -0.81 -9.17
C LEU A 93 -8.49 -0.61 -8.90
N LYS A 94 -8.83 0.48 -8.22
CA LYS A 94 -10.20 0.78 -7.82
C LYS A 94 -11.13 1.11 -8.98
N ASN A 95 -10.63 1.93 -9.92
CA ASN A 95 -11.44 2.48 -11.01
C ASN A 95 -11.16 1.79 -12.37
N MET A 96 -10.30 0.80 -12.39
CA MET A 96 -9.98 0.01 -13.59
C MET A 96 -10.37 -1.45 -13.39
N ALA A 97 -11.13 -2.01 -14.33
CA ALA A 97 -11.48 -3.43 -14.35
C ALA A 97 -10.29 -4.32 -14.78
N GLU A 98 -9.42 -3.79 -15.64
CA GLU A 98 -8.23 -4.50 -16.11
C GLU A 98 -7.08 -4.34 -15.11
N GLN A 99 -6.40 -5.44 -14.83
CA GLN A 99 -5.20 -5.44 -14.01
C GLN A 99 -4.00 -4.89 -14.78
N LEU A 100 -3.13 -4.18 -14.10
CA LEU A 100 -1.84 -3.74 -14.65
C LEU A 100 -0.76 -4.74 -14.28
N GLN A 101 0.18 -4.96 -15.20
CA GLN A 101 1.32 -5.85 -14.97
C GLN A 101 2.64 -5.11 -15.12
N THR A 102 3.64 -5.49 -14.31
CA THR A 102 4.99 -4.93 -14.37
C THR A 102 6.04 -5.92 -13.89
N GLU A 103 7.23 -5.80 -14.46
CA GLU A 103 8.41 -6.56 -14.01
C GLU A 103 9.12 -5.93 -12.82
N ALA A 104 9.05 -4.60 -12.68
CA ALA A 104 9.64 -3.86 -11.58
C ALA A 104 8.58 -2.99 -10.89
N LEU A 105 8.44 -3.18 -9.58
CA LEU A 105 7.50 -2.45 -8.74
C LEU A 105 8.25 -1.64 -7.68
N ILE A 106 7.95 -0.32 -7.59
CA ILE A 106 8.53 0.55 -6.56
C ILE A 106 7.41 1.04 -5.64
N LEU A 107 7.51 0.72 -4.36
CA LEU A 107 6.60 1.16 -3.32
C LEU A 107 7.08 2.50 -2.75
N ALA A 108 6.27 3.56 -2.94
CA ALA A 108 6.63 4.94 -2.56
C ALA A 108 5.43 5.73 -2.00
N THR A 109 4.47 5.06 -1.34
CA THR A 109 3.23 5.69 -0.84
C THR A 109 3.44 6.54 0.42
N GLY A 110 4.67 6.66 0.90
CA GLY A 110 4.98 7.31 2.18
C GLY A 110 4.62 6.43 3.38
N SER A 111 4.39 7.05 4.53
CA SER A 111 3.97 6.36 5.75
C SER A 111 2.52 6.68 6.11
N LYS A 112 1.75 5.67 6.46
CA LYS A 112 0.41 5.86 7.05
C LYS A 112 0.53 6.36 8.48
N ASN A 113 -0.12 7.46 8.78
CA ASN A 113 -0.31 7.95 10.14
C ASN A 113 -1.69 7.56 10.72
N ILE A 114 -2.21 6.40 10.34
CA ILE A 114 -3.43 5.88 10.98
C ILE A 114 -2.99 5.09 12.20
N THR A 115 -2.89 5.79 13.33
CA THR A 115 -2.68 5.16 14.63
C THR A 115 -4.04 4.82 15.20
N LEU A 116 -4.43 3.57 15.12
CA LEU A 116 -5.59 3.07 15.84
C LEU A 116 -5.17 2.81 17.29
N ASN A 117 -5.48 3.77 18.18
CA ASN A 117 -5.24 3.60 19.60
C ASN A 117 -6.43 2.86 20.23
N LEU A 118 -6.44 1.54 20.10
CA LEU A 118 -7.51 0.68 20.59
C LEU A 118 -6.96 -0.25 21.67
N PRO A 119 -7.48 -0.21 22.92
CA PRO A 119 -7.07 -1.11 23.98
C PRO A 119 -7.14 -2.57 23.56
N GLY A 120 -6.10 -3.35 23.88
CA GLY A 120 -5.97 -4.76 23.50
C GLY A 120 -5.41 -5.02 22.10
N LEU A 121 -5.28 -3.98 21.26
CA LEU A 121 -4.86 -4.16 19.87
C LEU A 121 -3.46 -4.77 19.75
N ILE A 122 -2.48 -4.19 20.45
CA ILE A 122 -1.07 -4.59 20.38
C ILE A 122 -0.88 -5.98 21.00
N GLU A 123 -1.53 -6.27 22.09
CA GLU A 123 -1.43 -7.54 22.82
C GLU A 123 -1.98 -8.72 22.02
N LEU A 124 -2.96 -8.46 21.17
CA LEU A 124 -3.65 -9.46 20.36
C LEU A 124 -3.22 -9.46 18.89
N GLU A 125 -2.25 -8.63 18.51
CA GLU A 125 -1.65 -8.65 17.16
C GLU A 125 -1.00 -10.02 16.90
N GLY A 126 -1.30 -10.61 15.73
CA GLY A 126 -0.91 -11.99 15.38
C GLY A 126 -1.65 -13.09 16.19
N LYS A 127 -2.52 -12.71 17.12
CA LYS A 127 -3.32 -13.63 17.95
C LYS A 127 -4.83 -13.46 17.69
N GLY A 128 -5.19 -13.26 16.46
CA GLY A 128 -6.54 -12.98 15.99
C GLY A 128 -6.70 -11.61 15.34
N ILE A 129 -5.73 -10.71 15.46
CA ILE A 129 -5.69 -9.44 14.74
C ILE A 129 -4.65 -9.53 13.63
N SER A 130 -5.06 -9.15 12.42
CA SER A 130 -4.23 -9.17 11.20
C SER A 130 -4.39 -7.89 10.39
N TYR A 131 -3.39 -7.60 9.54
CA TYR A 131 -3.37 -6.51 8.57
C TYR A 131 -3.32 -7.02 7.12
N CYS A 132 -3.39 -8.34 6.91
CA CYS A 132 -3.23 -8.94 5.60
C CYS A 132 -4.22 -10.10 5.42
N ALA A 133 -5.28 -9.89 4.65
CA ALA A 133 -6.27 -10.93 4.38
C ALA A 133 -5.68 -12.11 3.59
N VAL A 134 -4.81 -11.85 2.63
CA VAL A 134 -4.18 -12.89 1.80
C VAL A 134 -3.21 -13.73 2.63
N CYS A 135 -2.45 -13.10 3.55
CA CYS A 135 -1.47 -13.81 4.38
C CYS A 135 -2.13 -14.73 5.40
N ASP A 136 -3.12 -14.20 6.11
CA ASP A 136 -3.64 -14.84 7.32
C ASP A 136 -5.07 -15.39 7.16
N GLY A 137 -5.78 -15.02 6.10
CA GLY A 137 -7.18 -15.42 5.90
C GLY A 137 -7.42 -16.92 5.94
N PHE A 138 -6.45 -17.72 5.51
CA PHE A 138 -6.52 -19.17 5.56
C PHE A 138 -6.70 -19.73 6.99
N PHE A 139 -6.10 -19.09 8.00
CA PHE A 139 -6.22 -19.50 9.41
C PHE A 139 -7.61 -19.22 9.99
N PHE A 140 -8.41 -18.42 9.28
CA PHE A 140 -9.76 -18.04 9.67
C PHE A 140 -10.86 -18.71 8.84
N ARG A 141 -10.56 -19.83 8.15
CA ARG A 141 -11.55 -20.62 7.44
C ARG A 141 -12.64 -21.11 8.40
N LYS A 142 -13.89 -20.96 7.98
CA LYS A 142 -15.09 -21.36 8.75
C LYS A 142 -15.14 -20.69 10.14
N LYS A 143 -14.74 -19.43 10.22
CA LYS A 143 -14.76 -18.62 11.45
C LYS A 143 -15.50 -17.32 11.20
N ASN A 144 -15.94 -16.68 12.29
CA ASN A 144 -16.57 -15.37 12.27
C ASN A 144 -15.50 -14.29 12.37
N ILE A 145 -15.41 -13.44 11.39
CA ILE A 145 -14.39 -12.39 11.33
C ILE A 145 -15.00 -11.02 11.12
N ALA A 146 -14.26 -10.01 11.53
CA ALA A 146 -14.57 -8.62 11.27
C ALA A 146 -13.47 -7.97 10.43
N VAL A 147 -13.85 -7.00 9.59
CA VAL A 147 -12.94 -6.14 8.83
C VAL A 147 -13.18 -4.71 9.26
N LEU A 148 -12.17 -4.06 9.83
CA LEU A 148 -12.23 -2.67 10.26
C LEU A 148 -11.82 -1.74 9.13
N GLY A 149 -12.78 -0.96 8.63
CA GLY A 149 -12.61 0.00 7.55
C GLY A 149 -13.92 0.22 6.79
N ASN A 150 -14.00 1.26 5.98
CA ASN A 150 -15.20 1.62 5.22
C ASN A 150 -14.91 2.02 3.77
N GLY A 151 -13.64 1.99 3.34
CA GLY A 151 -13.19 2.34 2.00
C GLY A 151 -13.11 1.14 1.04
N ALA A 152 -12.77 1.42 -0.21
CA ALA A 152 -12.62 0.40 -1.25
C ALA A 152 -11.60 -0.69 -0.86
N TYR A 153 -10.53 -0.32 -0.16
CA TYR A 153 -9.55 -1.28 0.35
C TYR A 153 -10.18 -2.27 1.35
N ALA A 154 -11.00 -1.79 2.31
CA ALA A 154 -11.69 -2.67 3.25
C ALA A 154 -12.66 -3.61 2.56
N LEU A 155 -13.38 -3.14 1.54
CA LEU A 155 -14.29 -3.97 0.74
C LEU A 155 -13.53 -5.03 -0.05
N HIS A 156 -12.38 -4.69 -0.60
CA HIS A 156 -11.52 -5.64 -1.31
C HIS A 156 -11.01 -6.74 -0.39
N GLU A 157 -10.51 -6.40 0.80
CA GLU A 157 -10.06 -7.39 1.81
C GLU A 157 -11.23 -8.26 2.29
N ALA A 158 -12.40 -7.65 2.55
CA ALA A 158 -13.60 -8.37 2.97
C ALA A 158 -14.12 -9.35 1.90
N ALA A 159 -14.07 -8.96 0.63
CA ALA A 159 -14.47 -9.83 -0.49
C ALA A 159 -13.60 -11.08 -0.61
N TYR A 160 -12.29 -10.94 -0.40
CA TYR A 160 -11.37 -12.08 -0.33
C TYR A 160 -11.70 -12.98 0.85
N LEU A 161 -11.87 -12.42 2.04
CA LEU A 161 -12.13 -13.16 3.28
C LEU A 161 -13.50 -13.87 3.25
N LYS A 162 -14.50 -13.30 2.56
CA LYS A 162 -15.84 -13.90 2.39
C LYS A 162 -15.80 -15.26 1.70
N GLN A 163 -14.76 -15.55 0.93
CA GLN A 163 -14.59 -16.86 0.28
C GLN A 163 -14.07 -17.94 1.25
N LEU A 164 -13.58 -17.55 2.42
CA LEU A 164 -12.92 -18.43 3.38
C LEU A 164 -13.69 -18.57 4.69
N ALA A 165 -14.22 -17.47 5.22
CA ALA A 165 -14.86 -17.36 6.53
C ALA A 165 -16.34 -17.79 6.47
N ASP A 166 -16.93 -18.14 7.62
CA ASP A 166 -18.36 -18.37 7.74
C ASP A 166 -19.15 -17.05 7.70
N SER A 167 -18.62 -16.01 8.34
CA SER A 167 -19.20 -14.67 8.29
C SER A 167 -18.12 -13.60 8.25
N VAL A 168 -18.42 -12.48 7.56
CA VAL A 168 -17.60 -11.30 7.51
C VAL A 168 -18.44 -10.07 7.82
N THR A 169 -18.15 -9.41 8.94
CA THR A 169 -18.81 -8.16 9.34
C THR A 169 -17.87 -6.99 9.12
N ILE A 170 -18.31 -5.95 8.41
CA ILE A 170 -17.55 -4.71 8.24
C ILE A 170 -17.84 -3.78 9.42
N LEU A 171 -16.77 -3.31 10.06
CA LEU A 171 -16.82 -2.34 11.16
C LEU A 171 -16.38 -0.98 10.63
N THR A 172 -17.27 -0.01 10.64
CA THR A 172 -16.96 1.32 10.08
C THR A 172 -16.49 2.33 11.12
N ASN A 173 -16.50 1.95 12.41
CA ASN A 173 -16.05 2.78 13.53
C ASN A 173 -16.68 4.20 13.52
N GLY A 174 -17.99 4.26 13.49
CA GLY A 174 -18.75 5.52 13.51
C GLY A 174 -18.94 6.17 12.14
N GLN A 175 -18.43 5.60 11.06
CA GLN A 175 -18.59 6.14 9.71
C GLN A 175 -19.76 5.47 8.97
N SER A 176 -20.17 6.04 7.80
CA SER A 176 -21.20 5.40 6.97
C SER A 176 -20.73 4.02 6.50
N GLY A 177 -21.69 3.08 6.49
CA GLY A 177 -21.55 1.73 5.96
C GLY A 177 -22.27 1.48 4.63
N ASP A 178 -22.76 2.53 3.96
CA ASP A 178 -23.63 2.37 2.78
C ASP A 178 -22.97 1.60 1.64
N ALA A 179 -21.72 1.90 1.35
CA ALA A 179 -20.96 1.17 0.32
C ALA A 179 -20.80 -0.32 0.65
N ALA A 180 -20.56 -0.67 1.93
CA ALA A 180 -20.42 -2.05 2.37
C ALA A 180 -21.75 -2.80 2.33
N LYS A 181 -22.85 -2.16 2.72
CA LYS A 181 -24.20 -2.71 2.60
C LYS A 181 -24.58 -2.94 1.14
N ALA A 182 -24.29 -1.97 0.27
CA ALA A 182 -24.53 -2.09 -1.17
C ALA A 182 -23.71 -3.24 -1.80
N ALA A 183 -22.55 -3.56 -1.26
CA ALA A 183 -21.71 -4.69 -1.65
C ALA A 183 -22.16 -6.04 -1.00
N GLY A 184 -23.24 -6.04 -0.23
CA GLY A 184 -23.82 -7.26 0.36
C GLY A 184 -23.06 -7.80 1.59
N PHE A 185 -22.46 -6.89 2.37
CA PHE A 185 -21.83 -7.23 3.66
C PHE A 185 -22.74 -6.89 4.83
N GLU A 186 -22.60 -7.65 5.91
CA GLU A 186 -23.05 -7.21 7.22
C GLU A 186 -22.21 -6.04 7.70
N VAL A 187 -22.86 -5.02 8.31
CA VAL A 187 -22.18 -3.80 8.71
C VAL A 187 -22.56 -3.43 10.14
N ASN A 188 -21.54 -3.20 10.96
CA ASN A 188 -21.69 -2.59 12.26
C ASN A 188 -21.02 -1.21 12.23
N THR A 189 -21.80 -0.15 12.51
CA THR A 189 -21.33 1.24 12.50
C THR A 189 -20.94 1.76 13.88
N SER A 190 -21.11 0.98 14.94
CA SER A 190 -20.75 1.38 16.31
C SER A 190 -19.26 1.70 16.42
N VAL A 191 -18.96 2.67 17.30
CA VAL A 191 -17.58 3.09 17.55
C VAL A 191 -16.89 2.04 18.43
N LEU A 192 -15.71 1.59 18.02
CA LEU A 192 -14.92 0.62 18.76
C LEU A 192 -14.38 1.22 20.06
N GLN A 193 -14.48 0.47 21.14
CA GLN A 193 -13.93 0.83 22.45
C GLN A 193 -12.70 0.00 22.80
N ALA A 194 -12.72 -1.31 22.57
CA ALA A 194 -11.62 -2.22 22.86
C ALA A 194 -11.74 -3.51 22.03
N VAL A 195 -10.63 -4.22 21.88
CA VAL A 195 -10.61 -5.62 21.47
C VAL A 195 -10.23 -6.49 22.68
N GLU A 196 -10.87 -7.63 22.82
CA GLU A 196 -10.80 -8.44 24.04
C GLU A 196 -10.49 -9.89 23.72
N GLY A 197 -9.73 -10.53 24.64
CA GLY A 197 -9.42 -11.94 24.56
C GLY A 197 -8.38 -12.36 25.60
N ASN A 198 -8.36 -13.65 25.92
CA ASN A 198 -7.36 -14.23 26.80
C ASN A 198 -6.35 -15.02 25.95
N GLY A 199 -5.23 -14.39 25.62
CA GLY A 199 -4.19 -14.97 24.77
C GLY A 199 -4.55 -15.07 23.28
N LYS A 200 -5.82 -14.84 22.92
CA LYS A 200 -6.34 -14.79 21.55
C LYS A 200 -7.59 -13.91 21.53
N LEU A 201 -7.82 -13.21 20.40
CA LEU A 201 -9.03 -12.41 20.18
C LEU A 201 -10.29 -13.28 20.32
N SER A 202 -11.28 -12.76 21.01
CA SER A 202 -12.59 -13.42 21.20
C SER A 202 -13.77 -12.48 20.97
N SER A 203 -13.59 -11.17 21.20
CA SER A 203 -14.66 -10.19 21.04
C SER A 203 -14.14 -8.78 20.78
N ILE A 204 -15.03 -7.96 20.25
CA ILE A 204 -14.85 -6.51 20.09
C ILE A 204 -15.93 -5.83 20.91
N ARG A 205 -15.55 -4.88 21.75
CA ARG A 205 -16.47 -4.07 22.54
C ARG A 205 -16.63 -2.70 21.91
N PHE A 206 -17.85 -2.22 21.89
CA PHE A 206 -18.22 -0.92 21.36
C PHE A 206 -18.56 0.08 22.48
N THR A 207 -18.52 1.38 22.14
CA THR A 207 -18.79 2.47 23.11
C THR A 207 -20.23 2.53 23.59
N ASP A 208 -21.17 1.92 22.88
CA ASP A 208 -22.57 1.75 23.28
C ASP A 208 -22.80 0.60 24.28
N GLY A 209 -21.72 -0.08 24.69
CA GLY A 209 -21.74 -1.23 25.60
C GLY A 209 -22.03 -2.57 24.93
N SER A 210 -22.35 -2.59 23.65
CA SER A 210 -22.54 -3.84 22.91
C SER A 210 -21.19 -4.56 22.64
N THR A 211 -21.26 -5.86 22.35
CA THR A 211 -20.10 -6.67 22.01
C THR A 211 -20.38 -7.49 20.76
N LEU A 212 -19.35 -7.74 19.96
CA LEU A 212 -19.37 -8.63 18.81
C LEU A 212 -18.36 -9.76 19.05
N ALA A 213 -18.83 -10.99 19.12
CA ALA A 213 -17.96 -12.16 19.19
C ALA A 213 -17.32 -12.42 17.82
N VAL A 214 -15.98 -12.50 17.78
CA VAL A 214 -15.22 -12.74 16.55
C VAL A 214 -14.01 -13.61 16.81
N ASP A 215 -13.63 -14.41 15.83
CA ASP A 215 -12.38 -15.18 15.85
C ASP A 215 -11.19 -14.39 15.28
N GLY A 216 -11.47 -13.39 14.47
CA GLY A 216 -10.46 -12.55 13.81
C GLY A 216 -10.93 -11.14 13.51
N LEU A 217 -9.98 -10.20 13.56
CA LEU A 217 -10.17 -8.81 13.16
C LEU A 217 -9.09 -8.43 12.16
N PHE A 218 -9.51 -8.04 10.96
CA PHE A 218 -8.62 -7.55 9.90
C PHE A 218 -8.68 -6.04 9.84
N ILE A 219 -7.52 -5.38 9.97
CA ILE A 219 -7.43 -3.91 9.97
C ILE A 219 -7.18 -3.44 8.53
N ALA A 220 -8.18 -2.81 7.91
CA ALA A 220 -8.14 -2.31 6.54
C ALA A 220 -8.58 -0.84 6.46
N LEU A 221 -7.96 0.01 7.28
CA LEU A 221 -8.29 1.43 7.40
C LEU A 221 -7.66 2.25 6.25
N GLY A 222 -8.45 3.14 5.66
CA GLY A 222 -8.02 4.04 4.60
C GLY A 222 -7.72 3.32 3.28
N THR A 223 -6.53 3.51 2.72
CA THR A 223 -6.04 2.85 1.50
C THR A 223 -4.95 1.84 1.84
N ALA A 224 -4.70 0.85 0.97
CA ALA A 224 -3.53 0.00 1.10
C ALA A 224 -2.26 0.86 1.00
N ASP A 225 -1.35 0.71 1.96
CA ASP A 225 -0.07 1.43 1.92
C ASP A 225 1.08 0.53 1.44
N SER A 226 2.27 1.12 1.29
CA SER A 226 3.45 0.38 0.87
C SER A 226 3.77 -0.80 1.80
N THR A 227 3.55 -0.65 3.11
CA THR A 227 3.83 -1.70 4.09
C THR A 227 2.82 -2.85 4.00
N ASP A 228 1.54 -2.54 3.79
CA ASP A 228 0.51 -3.55 3.57
C ASP A 228 0.80 -4.35 2.29
N MET A 229 1.17 -3.66 1.20
CA MET A 229 1.53 -4.29 -0.08
C MET A 229 2.81 -5.13 0.05
N ALA A 230 3.84 -4.60 0.70
CA ALA A 230 5.11 -5.30 0.93
C ALA A 230 4.89 -6.60 1.73
N ARG A 231 4.07 -6.53 2.80
CA ARG A 231 3.72 -7.70 3.62
C ARG A 231 3.00 -8.77 2.79
N LYS A 232 2.04 -8.39 1.96
CA LYS A 232 1.31 -9.31 1.06
C LYS A 232 2.23 -10.01 0.07
N LEU A 233 3.28 -9.33 -0.37
CA LEU A 233 4.29 -9.87 -1.29
C LEU A 233 5.38 -10.69 -0.57
N GLY A 234 5.37 -10.78 0.76
CA GLY A 234 6.38 -11.49 1.55
C GLY A 234 7.69 -10.70 1.73
N ALA A 235 7.66 -9.39 1.55
CA ALA A 235 8.82 -8.55 1.81
C ALA A 235 9.09 -8.44 3.32
N GLU A 236 10.38 -8.44 3.69
CA GLU A 236 10.81 -8.27 5.07
C GLU A 236 10.49 -6.86 5.59
N LEU A 237 10.04 -6.81 6.84
CA LEU A 237 9.76 -5.56 7.53
C LEU A 237 10.68 -5.37 8.73
N ASN A 238 10.98 -4.11 9.06
CA ASN A 238 11.57 -3.70 10.32
C ASN A 238 10.53 -2.87 11.09
N GLY A 239 9.79 -3.53 11.99
CA GLY A 239 8.59 -2.96 12.60
C GLY A 239 7.54 -2.64 11.53
N ARG A 240 7.17 -1.37 11.43
CA ARG A 240 6.20 -0.88 10.44
C ARG A 240 6.82 -0.39 9.12
N PHE A 241 8.12 -0.54 8.92
CA PHE A 241 8.83 -0.05 7.76
C PHE A 241 9.31 -1.20 6.88
N ILE A 242 9.33 -0.98 5.58
CA ILE A 242 9.84 -1.96 4.61
C ILE A 242 11.36 -2.00 4.76
N ARG A 243 11.90 -3.22 4.96
CA ARG A 243 13.35 -3.42 4.97
C ARG A 243 13.88 -3.37 3.54
N ILE A 244 14.84 -2.51 3.33
CA ILE A 244 15.57 -2.37 2.07
C ILE A 244 17.08 -2.48 2.31
N ASP A 245 17.80 -2.85 1.27
CA ASP A 245 19.27 -2.69 1.26
C ASP A 245 19.68 -1.23 1.00
N SER A 246 20.99 -0.99 0.92
CA SER A 246 21.53 0.34 0.62
C SER A 246 21.08 0.87 -0.75
N ASP A 247 20.63 0.05 -1.66
CA ASP A 247 20.23 0.39 -3.02
C ASP A 247 18.71 0.47 -3.24
N GLY A 248 17.93 0.30 -2.18
CA GLY A 248 16.48 0.40 -2.20
C GLY A 248 15.77 -0.90 -2.60
N ALA A 249 16.50 -2.02 -2.74
CA ALA A 249 15.91 -3.32 -3.04
C ALA A 249 15.39 -4.01 -1.77
N THR A 250 14.27 -4.71 -1.89
CA THR A 250 13.75 -5.62 -0.87
C THR A 250 14.33 -7.02 -1.06
N ASN A 251 13.96 -7.96 -0.20
CA ASN A 251 14.26 -9.39 -0.37
C ASN A 251 13.49 -10.04 -1.55
N ILE A 252 12.52 -9.35 -2.15
CA ILE A 252 11.72 -9.86 -3.27
C ILE A 252 12.30 -9.33 -4.58
N PRO A 253 12.70 -10.20 -5.52
CA PRO A 253 13.26 -9.78 -6.81
C PRO A 253 12.28 -8.89 -7.60
N GLY A 254 12.75 -7.73 -8.06
CA GLY A 254 11.93 -6.76 -8.78
C GLY A 254 11.07 -5.85 -7.92
N LEU A 255 11.06 -6.03 -6.59
CA LEU A 255 10.38 -5.17 -5.65
C LEU A 255 11.36 -4.22 -4.95
N PHE A 256 11.07 -2.93 -5.04
CA PHE A 256 11.86 -1.85 -4.45
C PHE A 256 10.97 -0.98 -3.56
N ALA A 257 11.58 -0.26 -2.62
CA ALA A 257 10.85 0.72 -1.82
C ALA A 257 11.69 1.97 -1.56
N ALA A 258 11.00 3.12 -1.40
CA ALA A 258 11.66 4.41 -1.19
C ALA A 258 10.75 5.40 -0.45
N GLY A 259 11.35 6.30 0.29
CA GLY A 259 10.66 7.36 1.03
C GLY A 259 10.25 6.92 2.43
N ASP A 260 9.21 7.55 3.00
CA ASP A 260 8.87 7.36 4.41
C ASP A 260 8.44 5.93 4.78
N CYS A 261 8.03 5.11 3.79
CA CYS A 261 7.70 3.71 4.02
C CYS A 261 8.91 2.84 4.42
N THR A 262 10.14 3.31 4.21
CA THR A 262 11.38 2.64 4.60
C THR A 262 11.89 3.10 5.97
N GLY A 263 11.23 4.07 6.59
CA GLY A 263 11.65 4.65 7.88
C GLY A 263 12.76 5.68 7.80
N GLY A 264 13.45 5.88 8.91
CA GLY A 264 14.54 6.85 8.99
C GLY A 264 14.07 8.31 8.98
N LEU A 265 14.87 9.21 8.39
CA LEU A 265 14.57 10.65 8.32
C LEU A 265 13.39 10.92 7.37
N MET A 266 12.27 11.38 7.90
CA MET A 266 11.07 11.72 7.12
C MET A 266 11.17 13.13 6.53
N GLN A 267 11.97 13.28 5.47
CA GLN A 267 12.24 14.54 4.78
C GLN A 267 12.23 14.36 3.26
N VAL A 268 11.90 15.43 2.55
CA VAL A 268 11.89 15.46 1.07
C VAL A 268 13.24 15.04 0.50
N ALA A 269 14.34 15.54 1.06
CA ALA A 269 15.70 15.25 0.58
C ALA A 269 16.02 13.74 0.67
N LYS A 270 15.65 13.06 1.77
CA LYS A 270 15.81 11.60 1.92
C LYS A 270 14.93 10.87 0.94
N ALA A 271 13.67 11.24 0.81
CA ALA A 271 12.72 10.60 -0.10
C ALA A 271 13.20 10.69 -1.57
N VAL A 272 13.70 11.85 -2.00
CA VAL A 272 14.27 12.05 -3.35
C VAL A 272 15.52 11.18 -3.55
N HIS A 273 16.43 11.13 -2.56
CA HIS A 273 17.64 10.31 -2.62
C HIS A 273 17.29 8.82 -2.76
N GLU A 274 16.43 8.31 -1.91
CA GLU A 274 16.03 6.89 -1.96
C GLU A 274 15.28 6.56 -3.26
N GLY A 275 14.40 7.45 -3.73
CA GLY A 275 13.72 7.29 -5.00
C GLY A 275 14.70 7.17 -6.17
N ALA A 276 15.71 8.05 -6.21
CA ALA A 276 16.76 7.97 -7.24
C ALA A 276 17.51 6.63 -7.21
N ARG A 277 17.86 6.15 -6.01
CA ARG A 277 18.54 4.86 -5.84
C ARG A 277 17.67 3.69 -6.26
N ALA A 278 16.42 3.63 -5.75
CA ALA A 278 15.47 2.58 -6.12
C ALA A 278 15.22 2.56 -7.65
N GLY A 279 15.09 3.74 -8.28
CA GLY A 279 14.94 3.86 -9.73
C GLY A 279 16.15 3.33 -10.51
N LEU A 280 17.37 3.64 -10.08
CA LEU A 280 18.59 3.13 -10.71
C LEU A 280 18.75 1.60 -10.53
N THR A 281 18.38 1.10 -9.34
CA THR A 281 18.45 -0.34 -9.05
C THR A 281 17.39 -1.13 -9.85
N ALA A 282 16.18 -0.59 -9.95
CA ALA A 282 15.13 -1.13 -10.80
C ALA A 282 15.55 -1.15 -12.29
N LEU A 283 16.22 -0.09 -12.77
CA LEU A 283 16.78 -0.06 -14.12
C LEU A 283 17.80 -1.18 -14.35
N LYS A 284 18.71 -1.39 -13.40
CA LYS A 284 19.71 -2.48 -13.48
C LYS A 284 19.03 -3.84 -13.54
N PHE A 285 18.02 -4.06 -12.71
CA PHE A 285 17.22 -5.28 -12.69
C PHE A 285 16.53 -5.54 -14.05
N LEU A 286 15.84 -4.53 -14.61
CA LEU A 286 15.15 -4.65 -15.90
C LEU A 286 16.13 -5.00 -17.04
N ARG A 287 17.31 -4.37 -17.07
CA ARG A 287 18.34 -4.66 -18.07
C ARG A 287 18.86 -6.09 -17.97
N GLN A 288 19.04 -6.60 -16.77
CA GLN A 288 19.48 -7.99 -16.54
C GLN A 288 18.45 -9.00 -17.02
N ARG A 289 17.16 -8.77 -16.79
CA ARG A 289 16.08 -9.62 -17.30
C ARG A 289 16.06 -9.63 -18.83
N GLN A 290 16.10 -8.47 -19.47
CA GLN A 290 16.12 -8.35 -20.93
C GLN A 290 17.33 -9.06 -21.55
N ALA A 291 18.51 -8.98 -20.93
CA ALA A 291 19.70 -9.70 -21.38
C ALA A 291 19.55 -11.24 -21.27
N GLY A 292 18.95 -11.72 -20.17
CA GLY A 292 18.67 -13.15 -19.98
C GLY A 292 17.67 -13.72 -20.99
N GLU A 293 16.62 -12.97 -21.33
CA GLU A 293 15.64 -13.37 -22.33
C GLU A 293 16.23 -13.45 -23.76
N ASN A 294 17.15 -12.55 -24.08
CA ASN A 294 17.85 -12.54 -25.38
C ASN A 294 18.89 -13.66 -25.49
N SER A 295 19.39 -14.19 -24.38
CA SER A 295 20.36 -15.30 -24.36
C SER A 295 19.69 -16.68 -24.49
N ASN A 296 18.38 -16.74 -24.30
CA ASN A 296 17.59 -17.99 -24.40
C ASN A 296 16.78 -18.10 -25.71
N LYS A 297 16.94 -17.13 -26.60
CA LYS A 297 16.43 -17.16 -28.00
C LYS A 297 17.57 -17.47 -29.00
#